data_c96b76faee88fbd0cd6cc6e65c2d4904
#
_entry.id   c96b76faee88fbd0cd6cc6e65c2d4904
#
_cell.length_a   1.000
_cell.length_b   1.000
_cell.length_c   1.000
_cell.angle_alpha   90.00
_cell.angle_beta   90.00
_cell.angle_gamma   90.00
#
_symmetry.space_group_name_H-M   'P 1'
#
loop_
_entity.id
_entity.type
_entity.pdbx_description
1 polymer ?
#
loop_
_entity_poly.entity_id
_entity_poly.type
_entity_poly.pdbx_seq_one_letter_code
_entity_poly.pdbx_strand_id
1 'polypeptide(L)'
;MTAMRIVYAGVLDLRTDEAYYWTWSKESALSFLDHPPMIAWFIRFGTAIFGDTALGVRFAGIVAMLVTQLLLADIVRRVVGDFRAVVFALLMPEAALYYGLLMAKVAPDTALIPFAVAMLWSLVRLNESGDSRWWLAAGLFAGLALLSKFTAIMLLPAVAAFMLVPDWRWRWLRSPWPWTAALIALALFSPVLVWNYQHDWASFRFQFVRAVATHPLSLRTVGEYFGLQLGLVGFVLLPVVISGVALTAWRGFRNREPVAILLSTAVIVPFGYFFWKSLTLRVGDTWPMFLWPAGFAATAINATMLSREGFPEWMVKSTFGWIRTAIIAGIPFVVGVFLYYVAAPWNLIGRTDPVGGEAGYEQVVARARDQLKKTGASWIATTDYRTYAMLRWHFNGQVPVIQINERSRFQGFADPGMDWIKGHTGLYVAREPDNGSPVWNETTALRTPLERVERSWRGVVMDTYALEKLTGWTPQLSPPPDSPFFRWRVLA
;
A
#
# COMPACT_ATOMS: atom_id res chain seq x y z
N MET A 1 -14.92 -8.85 12.57
CA MET A 1 -13.64 -8.23 12.20
C MET A 1 -13.75 -6.72 11.92
N THR A 2 -14.81 -6.21 11.24
CA THR A 2 -14.94 -4.75 10.97
C THR A 2 -14.91 -3.88 12.24
N ALA A 3 -15.59 -4.30 13.31
CA ALA A 3 -15.52 -3.60 14.61
C ALA A 3 -14.07 -3.52 15.15
N MET A 4 -13.29 -4.59 15.03
CA MET A 4 -11.86 -4.59 15.40
C MET A 4 -11.07 -3.56 14.58
N ARG A 5 -11.32 -3.47 13.26
CA ARG A 5 -10.65 -2.47 12.41
C ARG A 5 -11.02 -1.05 12.82
N ILE A 6 -12.27 -0.80 13.22
CA ILE A 6 -12.69 0.52 13.73
C ILE A 6 -11.95 0.86 15.03
N VAL A 7 -11.88 -0.09 15.98
CA VAL A 7 -11.13 0.10 17.24
C VAL A 7 -9.64 0.33 16.93
N TYR A 8 -9.02 -0.52 16.11
CA TYR A 8 -7.64 -0.35 15.66
C TYR A 8 -7.39 1.05 15.08
N ALA A 9 -8.29 1.48 14.18
CA ALA A 9 -8.19 2.75 13.49
C ALA A 9 -8.32 3.96 14.43
N GLY A 10 -9.11 3.85 15.49
CA GLY A 10 -9.37 4.96 16.42
C GLY A 10 -8.40 5.04 17.60
N VAL A 11 -7.81 3.91 18.02
CA VAL A 11 -6.98 3.83 19.25
C VAL A 11 -5.50 4.00 18.97
N LEU A 12 -5.00 3.51 17.81
CA LEU A 12 -3.58 3.56 17.50
C LEU A 12 -3.22 4.83 16.74
N ASP A 13 -2.11 5.45 17.12
CA ASP A 13 -1.50 6.55 16.38
C ASP A 13 -1.25 6.18 14.93
N LEU A 14 -1.14 7.23 14.08
CA LEU A 14 -0.75 7.02 12.69
C LEU A 14 0.66 6.46 12.62
N ARG A 15 0.86 5.58 11.65
CA ARG A 15 2.19 5.17 11.22
C ARG A 15 2.81 6.24 10.34
N THR A 16 4.13 6.25 10.26
CA THR A 16 4.87 7.27 9.50
C THR A 16 4.42 7.37 8.05
N ASP A 17 4.17 6.22 7.39
CA ASP A 17 3.68 6.22 6.01
C ASP A 17 2.23 6.75 5.92
N GLU A 18 1.35 6.46 6.89
CA GLU A 18 -0.02 7.00 6.93
C GLU A 18 0.00 8.52 7.10
N ALA A 19 0.85 9.02 8.01
CA ALA A 19 1.05 10.46 8.19
C ALA A 19 1.62 11.11 6.91
N TYR A 20 2.50 10.40 6.19
CA TYR A 20 3.04 10.86 4.91
C TYR A 20 1.93 10.98 3.85
N TYR A 21 1.07 9.97 3.69
CA TYR A 21 -0.07 10.05 2.77
C TYR A 21 -1.14 11.06 3.24
N TRP A 22 -1.26 11.29 4.55
CA TRP A 22 -2.10 12.37 5.06
C TRP A 22 -1.59 13.74 4.62
N THR A 23 -0.27 13.97 4.60
CA THR A 23 0.26 15.24 4.06
C THR A 23 -0.15 15.46 2.60
N TRP A 24 -0.21 14.39 1.79
CA TRP A 24 -0.69 14.45 0.40
C TRP A 24 -2.16 14.86 0.31
N SER A 25 -2.98 14.43 1.26
CA SER A 25 -4.40 14.82 1.28
C SER A 25 -4.63 16.31 1.52
N LYS A 26 -3.63 17.03 1.97
CA LYS A 26 -3.67 18.50 2.16
C LYS A 26 -3.26 19.28 0.90
N GLU A 27 -2.70 18.61 -0.08
CA GLU A 27 -2.20 19.22 -1.31
C GLU A 27 -3.14 18.96 -2.49
N SER A 28 -3.26 19.94 -3.40
CA SER A 28 -4.12 19.84 -4.60
C SER A 28 -3.37 19.30 -5.82
N ALA A 29 -2.45 18.35 -5.62
CA ALA A 29 -1.64 17.76 -6.69
C ALA A 29 -2.41 16.70 -7.49
N LEU A 30 -2.15 16.62 -8.80
CA LEU A 30 -2.73 15.61 -9.69
C LEU A 30 -2.09 14.23 -9.51
N SER A 31 -0.87 14.18 -8.98
CA SER A 31 -0.12 12.96 -8.62
C SER A 31 1.01 13.32 -7.66
N PHE A 32 1.73 12.30 -7.18
CA PHE A 32 2.89 12.45 -6.30
C PHE A 32 4.06 11.61 -6.82
N LEU A 33 5.27 11.86 -6.31
CA LEU A 33 6.46 11.15 -6.77
C LEU A 33 6.34 9.63 -6.61
N ASP A 34 5.94 9.18 -5.42
CA ASP A 34 5.95 7.75 -5.08
C ASP A 34 4.76 6.99 -5.67
N HIS A 35 3.57 7.60 -5.69
CA HIS A 35 2.31 6.96 -6.09
C HIS A 35 1.31 7.93 -6.71
N PRO A 36 0.34 7.40 -7.49
CA PRO A 36 -0.82 8.15 -7.96
C PRO A 36 -1.71 8.67 -6.80
N PRO A 37 -2.68 9.58 -7.08
CA PRO A 37 -3.32 10.40 -6.05
C PRO A 37 -4.43 9.71 -5.24
N MET A 38 -4.89 8.51 -5.59
CA MET A 38 -6.10 7.91 -5.02
C MET A 38 -6.05 7.77 -3.50
N ILE A 39 -4.88 7.45 -2.94
CA ILE A 39 -4.74 7.34 -1.48
C ILE A 39 -4.96 8.68 -0.77
N ALA A 40 -4.50 9.78 -1.35
CA ALA A 40 -4.77 11.12 -0.84
C ALA A 40 -6.28 11.45 -0.87
N TRP A 41 -6.98 11.04 -1.91
CA TRP A 41 -8.44 11.21 -2.02
C TRP A 41 -9.20 10.35 -1.00
N PHE A 42 -8.77 9.12 -0.75
CA PHE A 42 -9.32 8.25 0.29
C PHE A 42 -9.19 8.89 1.68
N ILE A 43 -8.01 9.41 1.99
CA ILE A 43 -7.77 10.10 3.26
C ILE A 43 -8.61 11.37 3.35
N ARG A 44 -8.66 12.19 2.28
CA ARG A 44 -9.49 13.39 2.22
C ARG A 44 -10.97 13.09 2.45
N PHE A 45 -11.48 12.01 1.87
CA PHE A 45 -12.85 11.57 2.09
C PHE A 45 -13.11 11.22 3.56
N GLY A 46 -12.24 10.43 4.19
CA GLY A 46 -12.42 10.03 5.59
C GLY A 46 -12.22 11.20 6.56
N THR A 47 -11.23 12.08 6.32
CA THR A 47 -11.00 13.26 7.17
C THR A 47 -12.07 14.33 7.01
N ALA A 48 -12.77 14.39 5.88
CA ALA A 48 -13.95 15.26 5.71
C ALA A 48 -15.11 14.84 6.62
N ILE A 49 -15.20 13.56 7.00
CA ILE A 49 -16.27 13.03 7.86
C ILE A 49 -15.85 13.04 9.34
N PHE A 50 -14.65 12.61 9.66
CA PHE A 50 -14.17 12.38 11.02
C PHE A 50 -13.06 13.35 11.48
N GLY A 51 -12.79 14.40 10.68
CA GLY A 51 -11.70 15.33 10.95
C GLY A 51 -10.31 14.71 10.77
N ASP A 52 -9.27 15.51 11.07
CA ASP A 52 -7.88 15.05 11.11
C ASP A 52 -7.61 14.18 12.35
N THR A 53 -8.18 12.99 12.34
CA THR A 53 -8.04 11.96 13.37
C THR A 53 -7.50 10.69 12.75
N ALA A 54 -6.93 9.80 13.55
CA ALA A 54 -6.46 8.50 13.06
C ALA A 54 -7.59 7.69 12.39
N LEU A 55 -8.81 7.76 12.96
CA LEU A 55 -9.99 7.14 12.35
C LEU A 55 -10.34 7.80 11.01
N GLY A 56 -10.30 9.13 10.93
CA GLY A 56 -10.56 9.87 9.68
C GLY A 56 -9.61 9.46 8.57
N VAL A 57 -8.32 9.36 8.87
CA VAL A 57 -7.30 8.91 7.91
C VAL A 57 -7.57 7.47 7.43
N ARG A 58 -7.99 6.56 8.32
CA ARG A 58 -8.15 5.12 8.06
C ARG A 58 -9.53 4.70 7.59
N PHE A 59 -10.54 5.55 7.71
CA PHE A 59 -11.95 5.20 7.45
C PHE A 59 -12.19 4.58 6.07
N ALA A 60 -11.64 5.22 5.02
CA ALA A 60 -11.79 4.71 3.66
C ALA A 60 -11.18 3.31 3.46
N GLY A 61 -10.12 2.98 4.20
CA GLY A 61 -9.51 1.64 4.20
C GLY A 61 -10.44 0.56 4.78
N ILE A 62 -11.19 0.89 5.83
CA ILE A 62 -12.19 -0.03 6.41
C ILE A 62 -13.31 -0.29 5.41
N VAL A 63 -13.81 0.76 4.75
CA VAL A 63 -14.82 0.66 3.69
C VAL A 63 -14.29 -0.15 2.50
N ALA A 64 -13.05 0.10 2.07
CA ALA A 64 -12.41 -0.62 0.98
C ALA A 64 -12.34 -2.13 1.24
N MET A 65 -12.02 -2.54 2.47
CA MET A 65 -12.01 -3.95 2.84
C MET A 65 -13.41 -4.57 2.76
N LEU A 66 -14.43 -3.89 3.28
CA LEU A 66 -15.81 -4.37 3.22
C LEU A 66 -16.28 -4.54 1.76
N VAL A 67 -16.01 -3.53 0.92
CA VAL A 67 -16.33 -3.60 -0.53
C VAL A 67 -15.60 -4.77 -1.19
N THR A 68 -14.33 -4.96 -0.89
CA THR A 68 -13.53 -6.08 -1.42
C THR A 68 -14.17 -7.42 -1.07
N GLN A 69 -14.56 -7.64 0.19
CA GLN A 69 -15.21 -8.88 0.64
C GLN A 69 -16.55 -9.13 -0.05
N LEU A 70 -17.40 -8.10 -0.18
CA LEU A 70 -18.69 -8.22 -0.86
C LEU A 70 -18.52 -8.57 -2.34
N LEU A 71 -17.55 -7.97 -3.03
CA LEU A 71 -17.26 -8.29 -4.42
C LEU A 71 -16.70 -9.71 -4.57
N LEU A 72 -15.82 -10.17 -3.67
CA LEU A 72 -15.33 -11.55 -3.69
C LEU A 72 -16.46 -12.56 -3.48
N ALA A 73 -17.33 -12.29 -2.51
CA ALA A 73 -18.50 -13.14 -2.26
C ALA A 73 -19.41 -13.22 -3.48
N ASP A 74 -19.65 -12.09 -4.16
CA ASP A 74 -20.49 -12.04 -5.37
C ASP A 74 -19.84 -12.73 -6.57
N ILE A 75 -18.51 -12.61 -6.75
CA ILE A 75 -17.75 -13.38 -7.75
C ILE A 75 -17.99 -14.88 -7.55
N VAL A 76 -17.75 -15.38 -6.33
CA VAL A 76 -17.86 -16.81 -6.02
C VAL A 76 -19.31 -17.27 -6.15
N ARG A 77 -20.28 -16.49 -5.66
CA ARG A 77 -21.72 -16.79 -5.79
C ARG A 77 -22.14 -16.94 -7.25
N ARG A 78 -21.66 -16.07 -8.15
CA ARG A 78 -21.99 -16.10 -9.57
C ARG A 78 -21.40 -17.29 -10.30
N VAL A 79 -20.17 -17.66 -9.93
CA VAL A 79 -19.45 -18.74 -10.65
C VAL A 79 -19.95 -20.13 -10.21
N VAL A 80 -20.15 -20.34 -8.91
CA VAL A 80 -20.50 -21.69 -8.39
C VAL A 80 -21.85 -21.77 -7.68
N GLY A 81 -22.42 -20.68 -7.19
CA GLY A 81 -23.71 -20.67 -6.49
C GLY A 81 -23.76 -21.51 -5.21
N ASP A 82 -22.63 -21.91 -4.67
CA ASP A 82 -22.53 -22.71 -3.44
C ASP A 82 -22.32 -21.79 -2.24
N PHE A 83 -23.23 -21.85 -1.27
CA PHE A 83 -23.16 -21.05 -0.05
C PHE A 83 -21.86 -21.27 0.75
N ARG A 84 -21.36 -22.50 0.79
CA ARG A 84 -20.10 -22.80 1.51
C ARG A 84 -18.91 -22.09 0.87
N ALA A 85 -18.83 -22.09 -0.46
CA ALA A 85 -17.78 -21.38 -1.18
C ALA A 85 -17.88 -19.87 -0.96
N VAL A 86 -19.08 -19.29 -0.92
CA VAL A 86 -19.31 -17.88 -0.60
C VAL A 86 -18.81 -17.55 0.81
N VAL A 87 -19.11 -18.40 1.80
CA VAL A 87 -18.62 -18.23 3.18
C VAL A 87 -17.10 -18.29 3.21
N PHE A 88 -16.47 -19.20 2.47
CA PHE A 88 -15.00 -19.26 2.38
C PHE A 88 -14.40 -17.98 1.77
N ALA A 89 -15.03 -17.45 0.71
CA ALA A 89 -14.59 -16.19 0.10
C ALA A 89 -14.67 -14.99 1.06
N LEU A 90 -15.62 -14.99 1.99
CA LEU A 90 -15.75 -13.97 3.04
C LEU A 90 -14.73 -14.18 4.18
N LEU A 91 -14.48 -15.42 4.60
CA LEU A 91 -13.71 -15.71 5.80
C LEU A 91 -12.20 -15.88 5.55
N MET A 92 -11.76 -16.34 4.37
CA MET A 92 -10.33 -16.45 4.07
C MET A 92 -9.58 -15.10 4.17
N PRO A 93 -10.11 -13.97 3.64
CA PRO A 93 -9.49 -12.68 3.88
C PRO A 93 -9.41 -12.30 5.36
N GLU A 94 -10.43 -12.65 6.18
CA GLU A 94 -10.42 -12.36 7.62
C GLU A 94 -9.40 -13.20 8.40
N ALA A 95 -9.04 -14.38 7.87
CA ALA A 95 -8.02 -15.25 8.44
C ALA A 95 -6.58 -14.85 8.04
N ALA A 96 -6.42 -13.97 7.06
CA ALA A 96 -5.13 -13.42 6.66
C ALA A 96 -4.84 -12.14 7.42
N LEU A 97 -3.67 -12.03 8.06
CA LEU A 97 -3.30 -10.88 8.91
C LEU A 97 -3.43 -9.55 8.17
N TYR A 98 -2.99 -9.50 6.91
CA TYR A 98 -3.07 -8.28 6.13
C TYR A 98 -4.51 -7.79 5.96
N TYR A 99 -5.40 -8.64 5.46
CA TYR A 99 -6.78 -8.24 5.18
C TYR A 99 -7.64 -8.19 6.44
N GLY A 100 -7.41 -9.11 7.36
CA GLY A 100 -8.14 -9.20 8.63
C GLY A 100 -7.93 -7.99 9.53
N LEU A 101 -6.72 -7.41 9.51
CA LEU A 101 -6.34 -6.31 10.38
C LEU A 101 -5.60 -5.18 9.66
N LEU A 102 -4.48 -5.48 8.98
CA LEU A 102 -3.53 -4.47 8.54
C LEU A 102 -4.02 -3.61 7.35
N MET A 103 -5.03 -4.06 6.61
CA MET A 103 -5.67 -3.25 5.56
C MET A 103 -6.46 -2.05 6.13
N ALA A 104 -6.74 -2.03 7.44
CA ALA A 104 -7.22 -0.83 8.11
C ALA A 104 -6.17 0.30 8.13
N LYS A 105 -4.89 -0.05 8.11
CA LYS A 105 -3.78 0.87 7.90
C LYS A 105 -3.80 1.35 6.44
N VAL A 106 -3.79 2.65 6.26
CA VAL A 106 -3.93 3.27 4.94
C VAL A 106 -2.61 3.26 4.17
N ALA A 107 -2.65 2.69 2.98
CA ALA A 107 -1.55 2.63 2.01
C ALA A 107 -2.11 2.67 0.58
N PRO A 108 -1.31 2.92 -0.47
CA PRO A 108 -1.80 2.84 -1.85
C PRO A 108 -2.44 1.50 -2.22
N ASP A 109 -1.99 0.40 -1.61
CA ASP A 109 -2.59 -0.93 -1.76
C ASP A 109 -4.02 -0.99 -1.24
N THR A 110 -4.32 -0.24 -0.17
CA THR A 110 -5.67 -0.14 0.39
C THR A 110 -6.68 0.41 -0.62
N ALA A 111 -6.25 1.36 -1.45
CA ALA A 111 -7.07 1.89 -2.54
C ALA A 111 -7.06 0.99 -3.79
N LEU A 112 -5.93 0.34 -4.09
CA LEU A 112 -5.79 -0.54 -5.25
C LEU A 112 -6.70 -1.76 -5.18
N ILE A 113 -6.73 -2.45 -4.04
CA ILE A 113 -7.38 -3.77 -3.87
C ILE A 113 -8.86 -3.76 -4.25
N PRO A 114 -9.73 -2.86 -3.75
CA PRO A 114 -11.14 -2.86 -4.11
C PRO A 114 -11.38 -2.63 -5.60
N PHE A 115 -10.60 -1.74 -6.23
CA PHE A 115 -10.75 -1.48 -7.66
C PHE A 115 -10.22 -2.62 -8.53
N ALA A 116 -9.13 -3.27 -8.13
CA ALA A 116 -8.63 -4.48 -8.77
C ALA A 116 -9.70 -5.60 -8.75
N VAL A 117 -10.30 -5.85 -7.59
CA VAL A 117 -11.36 -6.85 -7.45
C VAL A 117 -12.63 -6.45 -8.22
N ALA A 118 -13.00 -5.16 -8.23
CA ALA A 118 -14.14 -4.66 -9.00
C ALA A 118 -13.93 -4.82 -10.52
N MET A 119 -12.70 -4.63 -11.00
CA MET A 119 -12.35 -4.92 -12.39
C MET A 119 -12.54 -6.41 -12.71
N LEU A 120 -12.00 -7.31 -11.88
CA LEU A 120 -12.19 -8.77 -12.05
C LEU A 120 -13.67 -9.15 -11.97
N TRP A 121 -14.41 -8.59 -11.02
CA TRP A 121 -15.87 -8.77 -10.89
C TRP A 121 -16.61 -8.35 -12.16
N SER A 122 -16.27 -7.22 -12.76
CA SER A 122 -16.87 -6.75 -14.01
C SER A 122 -16.65 -7.73 -15.15
N LEU A 123 -15.48 -8.35 -15.25
CA LEU A 123 -15.18 -9.36 -16.26
C LEU A 123 -15.91 -10.69 -15.99
N VAL A 124 -16.12 -11.05 -14.73
CA VAL A 124 -16.99 -12.19 -14.35
C VAL A 124 -18.44 -11.90 -14.77
N ARG A 125 -18.95 -10.70 -14.53
CA ARG A 125 -20.26 -10.26 -14.99
C ARG A 125 -20.41 -10.28 -16.50
N LEU A 126 -19.37 -9.86 -17.22
CA LEU A 126 -19.29 -9.96 -18.68
C LEU A 126 -19.42 -11.42 -19.14
N ASN A 127 -18.67 -12.32 -18.51
CA ASN A 127 -18.70 -13.74 -18.83
C ASN A 127 -20.07 -14.37 -18.58
N GLU A 128 -20.71 -14.02 -17.46
CA GLU A 128 -22.02 -14.54 -17.05
C GLU A 128 -23.16 -14.06 -17.97
N SER A 129 -23.20 -12.75 -18.24
CA SER A 129 -24.33 -12.14 -18.94
C SER A 129 -24.17 -12.04 -20.47
N GLY A 130 -22.92 -12.08 -20.96
CA GLY A 130 -22.58 -11.79 -22.36
C GLY A 130 -22.75 -10.31 -22.75
N ASP A 131 -23.18 -9.44 -21.81
CA ASP A 131 -23.42 -8.01 -22.07
C ASP A 131 -22.08 -7.25 -22.14
N SER A 132 -21.76 -6.81 -23.35
CA SER A 132 -20.49 -6.11 -23.65
C SER A 132 -20.30 -4.80 -22.87
N ARG A 133 -21.37 -4.19 -22.32
CA ARG A 133 -21.27 -2.96 -21.50
C ARG A 133 -20.44 -3.16 -20.23
N TRP A 134 -20.27 -4.39 -19.75
CA TRP A 134 -19.39 -4.69 -18.62
C TRP A 134 -17.92 -4.38 -18.87
N TRP A 135 -17.50 -4.26 -20.15
CA TRP A 135 -16.20 -3.73 -20.48
C TRP A 135 -16.01 -2.30 -20.00
N LEU A 136 -17.06 -1.46 -20.07
CA LEU A 136 -16.97 -0.07 -19.59
C LEU A 136 -16.72 -0.03 -18.08
N ALA A 137 -17.40 -0.90 -17.32
CA ALA A 137 -17.14 -1.03 -15.88
C ALA A 137 -15.73 -1.56 -15.59
N ALA A 138 -15.25 -2.55 -16.35
CA ALA A 138 -13.88 -3.04 -16.23
C ALA A 138 -12.86 -1.93 -16.52
N GLY A 139 -13.08 -1.11 -17.55
CA GLY A 139 -12.23 0.04 -17.88
C GLY A 139 -12.24 1.12 -16.79
N LEU A 140 -13.42 1.44 -16.23
CA LEU A 140 -13.58 2.35 -15.10
C LEU A 140 -12.72 1.87 -13.91
N PHE A 141 -12.90 0.63 -13.48
CA PHE A 141 -12.20 0.11 -12.33
C PHE A 141 -10.71 -0.13 -12.59
N ALA A 142 -10.30 -0.45 -13.81
CA ALA A 142 -8.89 -0.49 -14.21
C ALA A 142 -8.23 0.89 -14.09
N GLY A 143 -8.89 1.95 -14.55
CA GLY A 143 -8.42 3.33 -14.43
C GLY A 143 -8.30 3.78 -12.96
N LEU A 144 -9.30 3.48 -12.12
CA LEU A 144 -9.26 3.75 -10.69
C LEU A 144 -8.16 2.95 -9.97
N ALA A 145 -7.91 1.70 -10.39
CA ALA A 145 -6.79 0.91 -9.90
C ALA A 145 -5.43 1.52 -10.29
N LEU A 146 -5.28 2.00 -11.52
CA LEU A 146 -4.08 2.72 -11.98
C LEU A 146 -3.88 4.03 -11.23
N LEU A 147 -4.95 4.77 -10.92
CA LEU A 147 -4.90 5.96 -10.06
C LEU A 147 -4.54 5.64 -8.60
N SER A 148 -4.65 4.37 -8.18
CA SER A 148 -4.27 3.94 -6.84
C SER A 148 -2.79 3.57 -6.74
N LYS A 149 -2.29 2.76 -7.68
CA LYS A 149 -0.90 2.29 -7.67
C LYS A 149 -0.45 1.82 -9.04
N PHE A 150 0.78 2.14 -9.44
CA PHE A 150 1.34 1.73 -10.73
C PHE A 150 1.34 0.20 -10.95
N THR A 151 1.44 -0.58 -9.88
CA THR A 151 1.42 -2.06 -9.96
C THR A 151 0.09 -2.61 -10.48
N ALA A 152 -0.99 -1.82 -10.54
CA ALA A 152 -2.25 -2.20 -11.20
C ALA A 152 -2.05 -2.68 -12.64
N ILE A 153 -1.03 -2.17 -13.34
CA ILE A 153 -0.67 -2.61 -14.71
C ILE A 153 -0.38 -4.11 -14.80
N MET A 154 0.03 -4.75 -13.70
CA MET A 154 0.30 -6.18 -13.65
C MET A 154 -0.96 -7.05 -13.78
N LEU A 155 -2.15 -6.45 -13.72
CA LEU A 155 -3.40 -7.14 -14.00
C LEU A 155 -3.73 -7.19 -15.50
N LEU A 156 -3.05 -6.38 -16.32
CA LEU A 156 -3.28 -6.37 -17.79
C LEU A 156 -3.08 -7.76 -18.43
N PRO A 157 -2.06 -8.56 -18.07
CA PRO A 157 -1.93 -9.93 -18.59
C PRO A 157 -3.13 -10.82 -18.28
N ALA A 158 -3.79 -10.65 -17.13
CA ALA A 158 -5.00 -11.41 -16.80
C ALA A 158 -6.18 -11.02 -17.67
N VAL A 159 -6.36 -9.71 -17.93
CA VAL A 159 -7.38 -9.21 -18.85
C VAL A 159 -7.09 -9.70 -20.29
N ALA A 160 -5.83 -9.65 -20.72
CA ALA A 160 -5.43 -10.15 -22.03
C ALA A 160 -5.67 -11.67 -22.16
N ALA A 161 -5.28 -12.46 -21.16
CA ALA A 161 -5.49 -13.91 -21.17
C ALA A 161 -6.99 -14.27 -21.23
N PHE A 162 -7.83 -13.55 -20.47
CA PHE A 162 -9.29 -13.67 -20.54
C PHE A 162 -9.84 -13.35 -21.94
N MET A 163 -9.35 -12.26 -22.55
CA MET A 163 -9.77 -11.85 -23.89
C MET A 163 -9.38 -12.83 -24.98
N LEU A 164 -8.18 -13.45 -24.83
CA LEU A 164 -7.56 -14.27 -25.85
C LEU A 164 -7.97 -15.75 -25.80
N VAL A 165 -8.93 -16.12 -24.97
CA VAL A 165 -9.49 -17.48 -24.97
C VAL A 165 -9.92 -17.85 -26.41
N PRO A 166 -9.50 -19.01 -26.96
CA PRO A 166 -9.62 -19.33 -28.38
C PRO A 166 -11.04 -19.18 -28.94
N ASP A 167 -12.06 -19.54 -28.16
CA ASP A 167 -13.45 -19.63 -28.63
C ASP A 167 -14.10 -18.26 -28.80
N TRP A 168 -13.57 -17.21 -28.20
CA TRP A 168 -14.15 -15.87 -28.28
C TRP A 168 -13.15 -14.72 -28.53
N ARG A 169 -11.85 -15.02 -28.70
CA ARG A 169 -10.82 -13.99 -28.94
C ARG A 169 -11.18 -13.02 -30.07
N TRP A 170 -11.68 -13.55 -31.21
CA TRP A 170 -12.04 -12.71 -32.36
C TRP A 170 -13.28 -11.85 -32.09
N ARG A 171 -14.20 -12.32 -31.23
CA ARG A 171 -15.33 -11.50 -30.77
C ARG A 171 -14.82 -10.24 -30.04
N TRP A 172 -13.84 -10.36 -29.16
CA TRP A 172 -13.36 -9.23 -28.38
C TRP A 172 -12.33 -8.39 -29.12
N LEU A 173 -11.41 -8.98 -29.87
CA LEU A 173 -10.40 -8.24 -30.62
C LEU A 173 -11.00 -7.33 -31.70
N ARG A 174 -12.13 -7.76 -32.32
CA ARG A 174 -12.86 -7.00 -33.34
C ARG A 174 -13.96 -6.10 -32.76
N SER A 175 -14.27 -6.24 -31.47
CA SER A 175 -15.29 -5.44 -30.80
C SER A 175 -14.71 -4.10 -30.33
N PRO A 176 -15.45 -2.99 -30.40
CA PRO A 176 -15.01 -1.70 -29.86
C PRO A 176 -14.92 -1.67 -28.33
N TRP A 177 -15.65 -2.52 -27.62
CA TRP A 177 -15.86 -2.46 -26.18
C TRP A 177 -14.56 -2.58 -25.33
N PRO A 178 -13.66 -3.54 -25.57
CA PRO A 178 -12.39 -3.61 -24.84
C PRO A 178 -11.52 -2.40 -25.07
N TRP A 179 -11.52 -1.88 -26.29
CA TRP A 179 -10.71 -0.69 -26.65
C TRP A 179 -11.30 0.58 -26.03
N THR A 180 -12.63 0.70 -25.97
CA THR A 180 -13.29 1.79 -25.22
C THR A 180 -12.98 1.68 -23.72
N ALA A 181 -12.95 0.47 -23.16
CA ALA A 181 -12.53 0.25 -21.77
C ALA A 181 -11.09 0.72 -21.52
N ALA A 182 -10.17 0.40 -22.44
CA ALA A 182 -8.79 0.87 -22.37
C ALA A 182 -8.70 2.41 -22.46
N LEU A 183 -9.49 3.04 -23.32
CA LEU A 183 -9.56 4.50 -23.42
C LEU A 183 -10.11 5.14 -22.13
N ILE A 184 -11.13 4.56 -21.51
CA ILE A 184 -11.66 5.01 -20.21
C ILE A 184 -10.58 4.92 -19.13
N ALA A 185 -9.88 3.79 -19.06
CA ALA A 185 -8.80 3.62 -18.09
C ALA A 185 -7.67 4.63 -18.29
N LEU A 186 -7.27 4.90 -19.55
CA LEU A 186 -6.26 5.89 -19.90
C LEU A 186 -6.74 7.33 -19.59
N ALA A 187 -8.00 7.64 -19.88
CA ALA A 187 -8.58 8.95 -19.58
C ALA A 187 -8.61 9.21 -18.08
N LEU A 188 -8.97 8.22 -17.27
CA LEU A 188 -8.90 8.32 -15.81
C LEU A 188 -7.47 8.46 -15.30
N PHE A 189 -6.50 7.82 -15.94
CA PHE A 189 -5.09 7.91 -15.58
C PHE A 189 -4.41 9.21 -16.05
N SER A 190 -5.07 9.98 -16.93
CA SER A 190 -4.49 11.19 -17.53
C SER A 190 -3.98 12.25 -16.52
N PRO A 191 -4.57 12.46 -15.33
CA PRO A 191 -4.00 13.38 -14.34
C PRO A 191 -2.57 13.01 -13.93
N VAL A 192 -2.28 11.72 -13.81
CA VAL A 192 -0.92 11.22 -13.50
C VAL A 192 0.04 11.48 -14.67
N LEU A 193 -0.42 11.32 -15.90
CA LEU A 193 0.38 11.62 -17.11
C LEU A 193 0.70 13.12 -17.19
N VAL A 194 -0.31 13.98 -16.96
CA VAL A 194 -0.15 15.45 -16.95
C VAL A 194 0.85 15.86 -15.87
N TRP A 195 0.70 15.35 -14.64
CA TRP A 195 1.63 15.64 -13.54
C TRP A 195 3.06 15.22 -13.90
N ASN A 196 3.25 14.01 -14.43
CA ASN A 196 4.57 13.53 -14.83
C ASN A 196 5.19 14.38 -15.94
N TYR A 197 4.41 14.80 -16.94
CA TYR A 197 4.86 15.71 -18.00
C TYR A 197 5.35 17.05 -17.41
N GLN A 198 4.61 17.62 -16.45
CA GLN A 198 4.95 18.89 -15.78
C GLN A 198 6.17 18.77 -14.84
N HIS A 199 6.56 17.55 -14.42
CA HIS A 199 7.63 17.27 -13.47
C HIS A 199 8.72 16.37 -14.06
N ASP A 200 9.03 16.54 -15.35
CA ASP A 200 10.12 15.82 -16.05
C ASP A 200 10.06 14.30 -15.90
N TRP A 201 8.86 13.74 -15.89
CA TRP A 201 8.62 12.31 -15.75
C TRP A 201 9.15 11.72 -14.41
N ALA A 202 9.24 12.53 -13.38
CA ALA A 202 9.89 12.22 -12.11
C ALA A 202 9.38 10.90 -11.50
N SER A 203 8.05 10.72 -11.42
CA SER A 203 7.46 9.51 -10.84
C SER A 203 7.77 8.25 -11.67
N PHE A 204 7.68 8.32 -12.99
CA PHE A 204 8.00 7.18 -13.86
C PHE A 204 9.48 6.84 -13.85
N ARG A 205 10.37 7.84 -13.85
CA ARG A 205 11.81 7.62 -13.68
C ARG A 205 12.10 6.94 -12.34
N PHE A 206 11.51 7.44 -11.25
CA PHE A 206 11.66 6.86 -9.93
C PHE A 206 11.23 5.38 -9.89
N GLN A 207 10.06 5.06 -10.43
CA GLN A 207 9.57 3.68 -10.47
C GLN A 207 10.38 2.80 -11.42
N PHE A 208 10.80 3.34 -12.59
CA PHE A 208 11.60 2.61 -13.56
C PHE A 208 12.98 2.23 -12.99
N VAL A 209 13.68 3.17 -12.36
CA VAL A 209 14.97 2.90 -11.71
C VAL A 209 14.84 1.80 -10.66
N ARG A 210 13.80 1.84 -9.83
CA ARG A 210 13.51 0.78 -8.85
C ARG A 210 13.15 -0.56 -9.52
N ALA A 211 12.43 -0.51 -10.64
CA ALA A 211 12.03 -1.72 -11.36
C ALA A 211 13.21 -2.40 -12.06
N VAL A 212 14.21 -1.65 -12.57
CA VAL A 212 15.36 -2.20 -13.30
C VAL A 212 16.60 -2.38 -12.43
N ALA A 213 16.62 -1.80 -11.22
CA ALA A 213 17.72 -2.00 -10.29
C ALA A 213 17.99 -3.50 -10.08
N THR A 214 19.26 -3.87 -10.21
CA THR A 214 19.72 -5.25 -10.00
C THR A 214 20.85 -5.25 -8.99
N HIS A 215 20.81 -6.22 -8.08
CA HIS A 215 21.87 -6.52 -7.13
C HIS A 215 22.29 -7.98 -7.31
N PRO A 216 23.39 -8.40 -6.72
CA PRO A 216 23.77 -9.82 -6.71
C PRO A 216 22.63 -10.70 -6.20
N LEU A 217 22.55 -11.93 -6.71
CA LEU A 217 21.56 -12.91 -6.25
C LEU A 217 21.65 -13.11 -4.74
N SER A 218 20.51 -13.10 -4.07
CA SER A 218 20.41 -13.22 -2.61
C SER A 218 19.30 -14.18 -2.20
N LEU A 219 19.66 -15.31 -1.63
CA LEU A 219 18.71 -16.23 -1.01
C LEU A 219 18.02 -15.64 0.21
N ARG A 220 18.65 -14.66 0.87
CA ARG A 220 18.07 -13.94 1.99
C ARG A 220 16.82 -13.17 1.56
N THR A 221 16.88 -12.40 0.48
CA THR A 221 15.73 -11.61 -0.04
C THR A 221 14.61 -12.50 -0.53
N VAL A 222 14.92 -13.69 -1.06
CA VAL A 222 13.92 -14.73 -1.40
C VAL A 222 13.25 -15.26 -0.11
N GLY A 223 14.04 -15.60 0.90
CA GLY A 223 13.51 -16.03 2.21
C GLY A 223 12.65 -14.98 2.87
N GLU A 224 13.06 -13.71 2.83
CA GLU A 224 12.27 -12.57 3.32
C GLU A 224 10.95 -12.44 2.56
N TYR A 225 10.94 -12.58 1.24
CA TYR A 225 9.72 -12.54 0.42
C TYR A 225 8.71 -13.59 0.83
N PHE A 226 9.12 -14.87 0.89
CA PHE A 226 8.22 -15.96 1.29
C PHE A 226 7.82 -15.86 2.77
N GLY A 227 8.74 -15.48 3.65
CA GLY A 227 8.45 -15.27 5.07
C GLY A 227 7.40 -14.19 5.30
N LEU A 228 7.48 -13.08 4.58
CA LEU A 228 6.49 -12.00 4.62
C LEU A 228 5.12 -12.47 4.09
N GLN A 229 5.09 -13.23 2.97
CA GLN A 229 3.83 -13.78 2.46
C GLN A 229 3.19 -14.76 3.46
N LEU A 230 3.99 -15.66 4.07
CA LEU A 230 3.53 -16.58 5.10
C LEU A 230 2.99 -15.83 6.34
N GLY A 231 3.66 -14.77 6.77
CA GLY A 231 3.23 -13.96 7.91
C GLY A 231 1.95 -13.16 7.64
N LEU A 232 1.82 -12.57 6.45
CA LEU A 232 0.72 -11.66 6.11
C LEU A 232 -0.53 -12.38 5.59
N VAL A 233 -0.36 -13.48 4.85
CA VAL A 233 -1.48 -14.29 4.34
C VAL A 233 -1.82 -15.41 5.33
N GLY A 234 -0.82 -16.04 5.93
CA GLY A 234 -0.97 -17.09 6.94
C GLY A 234 -0.28 -18.39 6.56
N PHE A 235 0.34 -19.04 7.54
CA PHE A 235 1.15 -20.25 7.35
C PHE A 235 0.37 -21.43 6.76
N VAL A 236 -0.91 -21.56 7.08
CA VAL A 236 -1.79 -22.60 6.53
C VAL A 236 -2.52 -22.09 5.30
N LEU A 237 -2.98 -20.83 5.32
CA LEU A 237 -3.80 -20.28 4.25
C LEU A 237 -3.02 -20.09 2.95
N LEU A 238 -1.77 -19.63 3.01
CA LEU A 238 -0.97 -19.38 1.81
C LEU A 238 -0.75 -20.66 0.96
N PRO A 239 -0.30 -21.80 1.50
CA PRO A 239 -0.18 -23.05 0.73
C PRO A 239 -1.52 -23.51 0.14
N VAL A 240 -2.61 -23.37 0.88
CA VAL A 240 -3.96 -23.70 0.42
C VAL A 240 -4.37 -22.85 -0.79
N VAL A 241 -4.11 -21.54 -0.71
CA VAL A 241 -4.42 -20.59 -1.79
C VAL A 241 -3.53 -20.84 -3.01
N ILE A 242 -2.22 -21.08 -2.82
CA ILE A 242 -1.33 -21.42 -3.94
C ILE A 242 -1.81 -22.70 -4.65
N SER A 243 -2.17 -23.74 -3.90
CA SER A 243 -2.70 -24.98 -4.46
C SER A 243 -4.04 -24.74 -5.20
N GLY A 244 -4.92 -23.92 -4.63
CA GLY A 244 -6.18 -23.53 -5.25
C GLY A 244 -5.97 -22.78 -6.57
N VAL A 245 -5.03 -21.84 -6.60
CA VAL A 245 -4.67 -21.07 -7.82
C VAL A 245 -4.05 -22.00 -8.88
N ALA A 246 -3.14 -22.89 -8.49
CA ALA A 246 -2.53 -23.86 -9.42
C ALA A 246 -3.57 -24.76 -10.07
N LEU A 247 -4.53 -25.28 -9.29
CA LEU A 247 -5.63 -26.08 -9.80
C LEU A 247 -6.58 -25.28 -10.71
N THR A 248 -6.88 -24.03 -10.32
CA THR A 248 -7.67 -23.11 -11.16
C THR A 248 -6.97 -22.86 -12.51
N ALA A 249 -5.66 -22.65 -12.50
CA ALA A 249 -4.89 -22.46 -13.73
C ALA A 249 -4.93 -23.70 -14.60
N TRP A 250 -4.66 -24.87 -14.02
CA TRP A 250 -4.71 -26.15 -14.74
C TRP A 250 -6.06 -26.40 -15.40
N ARG A 251 -7.17 -26.21 -14.67
CA ARG A 251 -8.53 -26.36 -15.21
C ARG A 251 -8.81 -25.29 -16.27
N GLY A 252 -8.53 -24.05 -15.96
CA GLY A 252 -8.78 -22.90 -16.85
C GLY A 252 -8.14 -23.08 -18.21
N PHE A 253 -6.84 -23.40 -18.25
CA PHE A 253 -6.14 -23.59 -19.50
C PHE A 253 -6.53 -24.89 -20.23
N ARG A 254 -6.78 -25.99 -19.49
CA ARG A 254 -7.22 -27.25 -20.07
C ARG A 254 -8.62 -27.15 -20.71
N ASN A 255 -9.57 -26.56 -19.98
CA ASN A 255 -10.99 -26.51 -20.37
C ASN A 255 -11.33 -25.19 -21.08
N ARG A 256 -10.37 -24.27 -21.24
CA ARG A 256 -10.56 -22.93 -21.81
C ARG A 256 -11.60 -22.10 -21.06
N GLU A 257 -11.64 -22.21 -19.73
CA GLU A 257 -12.56 -21.50 -18.86
C GLU A 257 -12.09 -20.06 -18.62
N PRO A 258 -12.78 -19.03 -19.17
CA PRO A 258 -12.25 -17.66 -19.13
C PRO A 258 -12.09 -17.09 -17.74
N VAL A 259 -13.04 -17.37 -16.82
CA VAL A 259 -12.98 -16.87 -15.44
C VAL A 259 -11.86 -17.55 -14.67
N ALA A 260 -11.63 -18.84 -14.87
CA ALA A 260 -10.54 -19.56 -14.23
C ALA A 260 -9.16 -19.03 -14.72
N ILE A 261 -9.02 -18.77 -16.03
CA ILE A 261 -7.85 -18.15 -16.63
C ILE A 261 -7.64 -16.74 -16.05
N LEU A 262 -8.69 -15.92 -15.99
CA LEU A 262 -8.65 -14.57 -15.43
C LEU A 262 -8.12 -14.57 -14.00
N LEU A 263 -8.76 -15.32 -13.10
CA LEU A 263 -8.42 -15.34 -11.67
C LEU A 263 -7.04 -15.91 -11.41
N SER A 264 -6.66 -17.00 -12.08
CA SER A 264 -5.34 -17.60 -11.90
C SER A 264 -4.21 -16.72 -12.44
N THR A 265 -4.40 -16.12 -13.62
CA THR A 265 -3.39 -15.23 -14.23
C THR A 265 -3.21 -13.96 -13.41
N ALA A 266 -4.29 -13.41 -12.80
CA ALA A 266 -4.23 -12.26 -11.91
C ALA A 266 -3.38 -12.52 -10.64
N VAL A 267 -3.13 -13.79 -10.30
CA VAL A 267 -2.22 -14.18 -9.21
C VAL A 267 -0.85 -14.54 -9.74
N ILE A 268 -0.77 -15.46 -10.71
CA ILE A 268 0.48 -16.08 -11.16
C ILE A 268 1.45 -15.04 -11.74
N VAL A 269 0.97 -14.11 -12.55
CA VAL A 269 1.84 -13.12 -13.20
C VAL A 269 2.45 -12.14 -12.20
N PRO A 270 1.67 -11.47 -11.33
CA PRO A 270 2.27 -10.59 -10.32
C PRO A 270 3.13 -11.36 -9.32
N PHE A 271 2.71 -12.55 -8.88
CA PHE A 271 3.49 -13.38 -7.96
C PHE A 271 4.85 -13.76 -8.54
N GLY A 272 4.86 -14.20 -9.81
CA GLY A 272 6.08 -14.53 -10.54
C GLY A 272 7.01 -13.34 -10.72
N TYR A 273 6.46 -12.14 -11.00
CA TYR A 273 7.23 -10.91 -11.06
C TYR A 273 7.90 -10.57 -9.72
N PHE A 274 7.16 -10.59 -8.62
CA PHE A 274 7.73 -10.29 -7.31
C PHE A 274 8.70 -11.36 -6.82
N PHE A 275 8.45 -12.64 -7.15
CA PHE A 275 9.42 -13.69 -6.94
C PHE A 275 10.71 -13.43 -7.72
N TRP A 276 10.62 -13.12 -9.01
CA TRP A 276 11.79 -12.77 -9.81
C TRP A 276 12.56 -11.57 -9.22
N LYS A 277 11.85 -10.54 -8.77
CA LYS A 277 12.47 -9.38 -8.10
C LYS A 277 13.11 -9.76 -6.77
N SER A 278 12.54 -10.68 -6.02
CA SER A 278 13.10 -11.13 -4.74
C SER A 278 14.46 -11.83 -4.88
N LEU A 279 14.82 -12.29 -6.08
CA LEU A 279 16.15 -12.86 -6.32
C LEU A 279 17.29 -11.85 -6.14
N THR A 280 17.02 -10.56 -6.32
CA THR A 280 18.04 -9.51 -6.29
C THR A 280 17.72 -8.35 -5.36
N LEU A 281 16.45 -8.14 -5.01
CA LEU A 281 15.98 -7.01 -4.23
C LEU A 281 15.00 -7.46 -3.14
N ARG A 282 14.99 -6.73 -2.03
CA ARG A 282 13.94 -6.88 -1.03
C ARG A 282 12.62 -6.38 -1.60
N VAL A 283 11.63 -7.25 -1.65
CA VAL A 283 10.24 -6.90 -2.01
C VAL A 283 9.53 -6.35 -0.78
N GLY A 284 8.88 -5.19 -0.92
CA GLY A 284 8.09 -4.63 0.17
C GLY A 284 6.94 -5.56 0.59
N ASP A 285 6.64 -5.55 1.88
CA ASP A 285 5.69 -6.45 2.53
C ASP A 285 4.28 -6.41 1.90
N THR A 286 3.78 -5.22 1.57
CA THR A 286 2.44 -5.02 1.02
C THR A 286 2.36 -5.11 -0.51
N TRP A 287 3.49 -5.07 -1.21
CA TRP A 287 3.48 -4.96 -2.68
C TRP A 287 2.72 -6.07 -3.40
N PRO A 288 2.80 -7.35 -2.98
CA PRO A 288 2.05 -8.43 -3.61
C PRO A 288 0.61 -8.57 -3.11
N MET A 289 0.17 -7.79 -2.11
CA MET A 289 -1.12 -8.05 -1.46
C MET A 289 -2.33 -7.93 -2.40
N PHE A 290 -2.28 -7.10 -3.43
CA PHE A 290 -3.41 -6.93 -4.35
C PHE A 290 -3.76 -8.19 -5.18
N LEU A 291 -2.89 -9.18 -5.25
CA LEU A 291 -3.11 -10.41 -6.02
C LEU A 291 -3.93 -11.47 -5.26
N TRP A 292 -3.83 -11.54 -3.91
CA TRP A 292 -4.42 -12.63 -3.13
C TRP A 292 -5.95 -12.67 -3.10
N PRO A 293 -6.70 -11.56 -3.22
CA PRO A 293 -8.15 -11.61 -3.36
C PRO A 293 -8.62 -12.50 -4.53
N ALA A 294 -7.96 -12.42 -5.70
CA ALA A 294 -8.23 -13.33 -6.81
C ALA A 294 -7.91 -14.80 -6.45
N GLY A 295 -6.85 -15.01 -5.66
CA GLY A 295 -6.47 -16.33 -5.14
C GLY A 295 -7.51 -16.90 -4.17
N PHE A 296 -8.07 -16.09 -3.28
CA PHE A 296 -9.15 -16.52 -2.38
C PHE A 296 -10.39 -16.92 -3.16
N ALA A 297 -10.81 -16.11 -4.16
CA ALA A 297 -11.93 -16.46 -5.02
C ALA A 297 -11.69 -17.77 -5.80
N ALA A 298 -10.51 -17.92 -6.41
CA ALA A 298 -10.13 -19.13 -7.14
C ALA A 298 -10.19 -20.37 -6.24
N THR A 299 -9.65 -20.28 -5.02
CA THR A 299 -9.62 -21.37 -4.04
C THR A 299 -11.05 -21.76 -3.60
N ALA A 300 -11.89 -20.77 -3.29
CA ALA A 300 -13.27 -21.01 -2.90
C ALA A 300 -14.10 -21.66 -4.04
N ILE A 301 -13.92 -21.22 -5.28
CA ILE A 301 -14.54 -21.79 -6.47
C ILE A 301 -14.13 -23.26 -6.64
N ASN A 302 -12.82 -23.55 -6.53
CA ASN A 302 -12.32 -24.91 -6.69
C ASN A 302 -12.86 -25.88 -5.64
N ALA A 303 -13.08 -25.45 -4.42
CA ALA A 303 -13.65 -26.32 -3.38
C ALA A 303 -14.98 -26.96 -3.84
N THR A 304 -15.82 -26.21 -4.57
CA THR A 304 -17.07 -26.73 -5.13
C THR A 304 -16.88 -27.45 -6.47
N MET A 305 -16.01 -26.94 -7.34
CA MET A 305 -15.84 -27.49 -8.68
C MET A 305 -15.23 -28.88 -8.67
N LEU A 306 -14.31 -29.19 -7.73
CA LEU A 306 -13.77 -30.54 -7.55
C LEU A 306 -14.86 -31.60 -7.36
N SER A 307 -15.90 -31.30 -6.56
CA SER A 307 -17.04 -32.20 -6.38
C SER A 307 -17.87 -32.36 -7.65
N ARG A 308 -18.10 -31.26 -8.39
CA ARG A 308 -18.91 -31.27 -9.62
C ARG A 308 -18.22 -32.01 -10.78
N GLU A 309 -16.91 -31.97 -10.83
CA GLU A 309 -16.11 -32.62 -11.89
C GLU A 309 -15.74 -34.07 -11.57
N GLY A 310 -16.28 -34.64 -10.49
CA GLY A 310 -16.10 -36.04 -10.15
C GLY A 310 -14.68 -36.39 -9.63
N PHE A 311 -13.97 -35.42 -9.07
CA PHE A 311 -12.69 -35.72 -8.41
C PHE A 311 -12.88 -36.65 -7.21
N PRO A 312 -11.87 -37.44 -6.83
CA PRO A 312 -11.96 -38.36 -5.69
C PRO A 312 -12.46 -37.67 -4.41
N GLU A 313 -13.36 -38.33 -3.70
CA GLU A 313 -14.00 -37.76 -2.50
C GLU A 313 -13.00 -37.29 -1.43
N TRP A 314 -11.87 -38.03 -1.28
CA TRP A 314 -10.82 -37.65 -0.35
C TRP A 314 -10.19 -36.30 -0.70
N MET A 315 -10.05 -35.99 -1.98
CA MET A 315 -9.49 -34.72 -2.46
C MET A 315 -10.45 -33.57 -2.18
N VAL A 316 -11.75 -33.77 -2.42
CA VAL A 316 -12.82 -32.80 -2.10
C VAL A 316 -12.83 -32.54 -0.60
N LYS A 317 -12.93 -33.59 0.23
CA LYS A 317 -12.94 -33.48 1.70
C LYS A 317 -11.66 -32.81 2.23
N SER A 318 -10.51 -33.16 1.69
CA SER A 318 -9.24 -32.56 2.07
C SER A 318 -9.21 -31.06 1.77
N THR A 319 -9.64 -30.63 0.58
CA THR A 319 -9.68 -29.20 0.20
C THR A 319 -10.58 -28.39 1.15
N PHE A 320 -11.81 -28.85 1.41
CA PHE A 320 -12.69 -28.23 2.39
C PHE A 320 -12.08 -28.20 3.80
N GLY A 321 -11.46 -29.32 4.20
CA GLY A 321 -10.78 -29.48 5.49
C GLY A 321 -9.66 -28.44 5.67
N TRP A 322 -8.77 -28.31 4.69
CA TRP A 322 -7.65 -27.38 4.75
C TRP A 322 -8.09 -25.91 4.75
N ILE A 323 -9.08 -25.54 3.93
CA ILE A 323 -9.65 -24.17 3.96
C ILE A 323 -10.24 -23.88 5.36
N ARG A 324 -11.02 -24.82 5.90
CA ARG A 324 -11.60 -24.67 7.24
C ARG A 324 -10.52 -24.55 8.31
N THR A 325 -9.48 -25.37 8.26
CA THR A 325 -8.36 -25.33 9.20
C THR A 325 -7.64 -23.98 9.12
N ALA A 326 -7.39 -23.49 7.90
CA ALA A 326 -6.76 -22.17 7.70
C ALA A 326 -7.58 -21.04 8.31
N ILE A 327 -8.90 -21.06 8.17
CA ILE A 327 -9.81 -20.06 8.74
C ILE A 327 -9.83 -20.16 10.28
N ILE A 328 -9.98 -21.36 10.82
CA ILE A 328 -10.03 -21.60 12.28
C ILE A 328 -8.71 -21.23 12.96
N ALA A 329 -7.56 -21.44 12.31
CA ALA A 329 -6.27 -21.05 12.85
C ALA A 329 -5.98 -19.56 12.63
N GLY A 330 -6.32 -19.02 11.46
CA GLY A 330 -5.98 -17.66 11.06
C GLY A 330 -6.77 -16.58 11.80
N ILE A 331 -8.09 -16.74 11.98
CA ILE A 331 -8.89 -15.72 12.66
C ILE A 331 -8.44 -15.49 14.14
N PRO A 332 -8.24 -16.52 14.98
CA PRO A 332 -7.69 -16.32 16.32
C PRO A 332 -6.30 -15.69 16.31
N PHE A 333 -5.44 -16.03 15.34
CA PHE A 333 -4.13 -15.40 15.20
C PHE A 333 -4.26 -13.89 14.91
N VAL A 334 -5.14 -13.49 13.98
CA VAL A 334 -5.41 -12.08 13.68
C VAL A 334 -5.97 -11.34 14.90
N VAL A 335 -6.88 -11.98 15.66
CA VAL A 335 -7.41 -11.44 16.92
C VAL A 335 -6.30 -11.29 17.96
N GLY A 336 -5.42 -12.27 18.08
CA GLY A 336 -4.26 -12.22 18.99
C GLY A 336 -3.30 -11.06 18.65
N VAL A 337 -3.00 -10.85 17.37
CA VAL A 337 -2.19 -9.71 16.92
C VAL A 337 -2.90 -8.38 17.20
N PHE A 338 -4.21 -8.30 16.97
CA PHE A 338 -5.01 -7.12 17.32
C PHE A 338 -4.93 -6.80 18.82
N LEU A 339 -5.13 -7.80 19.67
CA LEU A 339 -5.05 -7.63 21.11
C LEU A 339 -3.65 -7.20 21.56
N TYR A 340 -2.61 -7.77 20.95
CA TYR A 340 -1.23 -7.33 21.18
C TYR A 340 -1.03 -5.85 20.82
N TYR A 341 -1.54 -5.40 19.67
CA TYR A 341 -1.38 -4.02 19.24
C TYR A 341 -2.12 -3.03 20.16
N VAL A 342 -3.36 -3.35 20.53
CA VAL A 342 -4.25 -2.43 21.23
C VAL A 342 -4.07 -2.49 22.75
N ALA A 343 -3.90 -3.68 23.33
CA ALA A 343 -4.04 -3.90 24.76
C ALA A 343 -2.76 -4.35 25.47
N ALA A 344 -1.75 -4.91 24.80
CA ALA A 344 -0.58 -5.42 25.50
C ALA A 344 0.25 -4.28 26.12
N PRO A 345 0.59 -4.34 27.41
CA PRO A 345 1.37 -3.29 28.07
C PRO A 345 2.89 -3.44 27.86
N TRP A 346 3.33 -4.54 27.29
CA TRP A 346 4.74 -4.87 27.07
C TRP A 346 5.09 -4.95 25.59
N ASN A 347 6.36 -4.75 25.26
CA ASN A 347 6.93 -4.98 23.93
C ASN A 347 7.59 -6.37 23.89
N LEU A 348 7.05 -7.28 23.08
CA LEU A 348 7.52 -8.67 22.95
C LEU A 348 8.73 -8.83 22.04
N ILE A 349 8.94 -7.91 21.09
CA ILE A 349 9.87 -8.10 19.97
C ILE A 349 11.01 -7.07 19.97
N GLY A 350 11.08 -6.24 21.00
CA GLY A 350 12.13 -5.22 21.15
C GLY A 350 12.06 -4.14 20.07
N ARG A 351 13.20 -3.72 19.57
CA ARG A 351 13.31 -2.67 18.53
C ARG A 351 12.71 -3.06 17.17
N THR A 352 12.45 -4.32 16.95
CA THR A 352 11.85 -4.82 15.72
C THR A 352 10.32 -4.86 15.76
N ASP A 353 9.71 -4.39 16.87
CA ASP A 353 8.27 -4.31 17.01
C ASP A 353 7.65 -3.42 15.91
N PRO A 354 6.75 -3.97 15.07
CA PRO A 354 6.16 -3.20 13.96
C PRO A 354 5.30 -2.01 14.41
N VAL A 355 4.75 -2.06 15.64
CA VAL A 355 4.01 -0.93 16.22
C VAL A 355 4.98 0.05 16.84
N GLY A 356 5.93 -0.45 17.63
CA GLY A 356 6.95 0.38 18.28
C GLY A 356 7.82 1.14 17.29
N GLY A 357 8.09 0.56 16.11
CA GLY A 357 8.81 1.24 15.04
C GLY A 357 8.14 2.55 14.60
N GLU A 358 6.84 2.68 14.81
CA GLU A 358 6.01 3.78 14.31
C GLU A 358 5.36 4.63 15.42
N ALA A 359 5.38 4.18 16.67
CA ALA A 359 4.73 4.85 17.82
C ALA A 359 5.72 5.71 18.63
N GLY A 360 5.20 6.52 19.58
CA GLY A 360 6.01 7.28 20.54
C GLY A 360 6.53 8.62 20.01
N TYR A 361 6.06 9.10 18.87
CA TYR A 361 6.44 10.41 18.33
C TYR A 361 5.98 11.58 19.20
N GLU A 362 4.95 11.39 20.03
CA GLU A 362 4.47 12.41 20.97
C GLU A 362 5.58 12.92 21.89
N GLN A 363 6.51 12.04 22.30
CA GLN A 363 7.66 12.41 23.13
C GLN A 363 8.57 13.41 22.40
N VAL A 364 8.89 13.12 21.13
CA VAL A 364 9.71 14.00 20.29
C VAL A 364 9.00 15.33 20.04
N VAL A 365 7.70 15.28 19.74
CA VAL A 365 6.87 16.46 19.48
C VAL A 365 6.74 17.35 20.71
N ALA A 366 6.54 16.77 21.89
CA ALA A 366 6.46 17.52 23.15
C ALA A 366 7.75 18.30 23.43
N ARG A 367 8.91 17.65 23.23
CA ARG A 367 10.22 18.29 23.38
C ARG A 367 10.46 19.35 22.30
N ALA A 368 10.08 19.08 21.04
CA ALA A 368 10.14 20.06 19.97
C ALA A 368 9.32 21.32 20.29
N ARG A 369 8.09 21.16 20.81
CA ARG A 369 7.24 22.28 21.25
C ARG A 369 7.88 23.12 22.37
N ASP A 370 8.54 22.45 23.33
CA ASP A 370 9.26 23.13 24.42
C ASP A 370 10.46 23.93 23.87
N GLN A 371 11.25 23.32 22.96
CA GLN A 371 12.38 24.00 22.35
C GLN A 371 12.00 25.15 21.41
N LEU A 372 10.90 25.04 20.67
CA LEU A 372 10.35 26.16 19.87
C LEU A 372 10.08 27.39 20.76
N LYS A 373 9.43 27.17 21.92
CA LYS A 373 9.16 28.25 22.89
C LYS A 373 10.45 28.84 23.49
N LYS A 374 11.41 28.00 23.90
CA LYS A 374 12.66 28.43 24.55
C LYS A 374 13.58 29.20 23.61
N THR A 375 13.66 28.79 22.35
CA THR A 375 14.59 29.34 21.36
C THR A 375 13.99 30.47 20.53
N GLY A 376 12.67 30.68 20.60
CA GLY A 376 11.94 31.57 19.72
C GLY A 376 11.89 31.11 18.27
N ALA A 377 12.15 29.80 18.02
CA ALA A 377 12.07 29.24 16.69
C ALA A 377 10.62 29.20 16.20
N SER A 378 10.40 29.55 14.93
CA SER A 378 9.07 29.67 14.33
C SER A 378 8.78 28.64 13.25
N TRP A 379 9.75 27.77 12.91
CA TRP A 379 9.64 26.70 11.94
C TRP A 379 10.55 25.52 12.29
N ILE A 380 10.29 24.36 11.69
CA ILE A 380 11.05 23.12 11.94
C ILE A 380 11.66 22.63 10.64
N ALA A 381 12.93 22.23 10.68
CA ALA A 381 13.64 21.51 9.62
C ALA A 381 13.83 20.04 9.99
N THR A 382 13.77 19.14 9.01
CA THR A 382 14.12 17.71 9.17
C THR A 382 14.67 17.11 7.88
N THR A 383 15.37 15.99 7.96
CA THR A 383 16.10 15.35 6.86
C THR A 383 15.46 14.07 6.33
N ASP A 384 14.50 13.49 7.01
CA ASP A 384 13.79 12.29 6.52
C ASP A 384 12.28 12.50 6.42
N TYR A 385 11.65 11.84 5.42
CA TYR A 385 10.22 12.02 5.13
C TYR A 385 9.31 11.49 6.25
N ARG A 386 9.74 10.52 7.05
CA ARG A 386 8.95 9.93 8.14
C ARG A 386 8.85 10.91 9.29
N THR A 387 9.98 11.46 9.73
CA THR A 387 10.02 12.51 10.75
C THR A 387 9.23 13.74 10.30
N TYR A 388 9.40 14.17 9.04
CA TYR A 388 8.61 15.24 8.45
C TYR A 388 7.10 14.99 8.56
N ALA A 389 6.66 13.81 8.15
CA ALA A 389 5.24 13.45 8.15
C ALA A 389 4.64 13.43 9.56
N MET A 390 5.36 12.84 10.53
CA MET A 390 4.91 12.80 11.92
C MET A 390 4.89 14.18 12.58
N LEU A 391 5.89 15.02 12.32
CA LEU A 391 5.89 16.39 12.80
C LEU A 391 4.72 17.19 12.18
N ARG A 392 4.50 17.07 10.87
CA ARG A 392 3.33 17.74 10.23
C ARG A 392 2.00 17.26 10.80
N TRP A 393 1.86 15.96 11.06
CA TRP A 393 0.67 15.40 11.69
C TRP A 393 0.40 16.00 13.07
N HIS A 394 1.37 15.96 13.95
CA HIS A 394 1.20 16.41 15.35
C HIS A 394 1.16 17.92 15.51
N PHE A 395 1.82 18.68 14.65
CA PHE A 395 1.72 20.15 14.66
C PHE A 395 0.49 20.67 13.90
N ASN A 396 -0.06 19.91 12.99
CA ASN A 396 -1.28 20.17 12.23
C ASN A 396 -1.38 21.63 11.73
N GLY A 397 -0.36 22.10 11.03
CA GLY A 397 -0.29 23.46 10.46
C GLY A 397 0.04 24.59 11.45
N GLN A 398 0.17 24.30 12.76
CA GLN A 398 0.52 25.33 13.77
C GLN A 398 1.94 25.89 13.58
N VAL A 399 2.86 25.07 13.08
CA VAL A 399 4.24 25.43 12.81
C VAL A 399 4.63 24.85 11.44
N PRO A 400 5.25 25.64 10.55
CA PRO A 400 5.79 25.12 9.30
C PRO A 400 6.86 24.05 9.56
N VAL A 401 6.73 22.91 8.89
CA VAL A 401 7.74 21.84 8.92
C VAL A 401 8.27 21.67 7.50
N ILE A 402 9.59 21.68 7.34
CA ILE A 402 10.27 21.66 6.05
C ILE A 402 11.23 20.45 6.02
N GLN A 403 11.05 19.62 5.02
CA GLN A 403 11.97 18.55 4.72
C GLN A 403 13.07 19.07 3.79
N ILE A 404 14.35 18.90 4.14
CA ILE A 404 15.44 19.64 3.49
C ILE A 404 16.31 18.82 2.52
N ASN A 405 16.31 17.50 2.57
CA ASN A 405 17.17 16.66 1.72
C ASN A 405 16.44 15.76 0.71
N GLU A 406 15.16 15.43 0.92
CA GLU A 406 14.35 14.62 0.01
C GLU A 406 13.32 15.48 -0.76
N ARG A 407 13.73 16.66 -1.22
CA ARG A 407 12.85 17.67 -1.82
C ARG A 407 12.03 17.18 -3.02
N SER A 408 12.55 16.20 -3.76
CA SER A 408 11.83 15.60 -4.89
C SER A 408 10.48 14.95 -4.49
N ARG A 409 10.33 14.52 -3.24
CA ARG A 409 9.06 13.96 -2.71
C ARG A 409 8.01 15.02 -2.44
N PHE A 410 8.43 16.28 -2.28
CA PHE A 410 7.59 17.39 -1.84
C PHE A 410 7.46 18.48 -2.91
N GLN A 411 7.62 18.12 -4.18
CA GLN A 411 7.39 19.03 -5.30
C GLN A 411 5.92 19.47 -5.32
N GLY A 412 5.70 20.78 -5.33
CA GLY A 412 4.37 21.37 -5.30
C GLY A 412 3.72 21.52 -3.92
N PHE A 413 4.42 21.10 -2.84
CA PHE A 413 3.97 21.38 -1.48
C PHE A 413 4.18 22.85 -1.12
N ALA A 414 3.21 23.45 -0.42
CA ALA A 414 3.32 24.81 0.05
C ALA A 414 4.32 24.90 1.21
N ASP A 415 5.49 25.44 0.94
CA ASP A 415 6.50 25.78 1.95
C ASP A 415 6.54 27.30 2.18
N PRO A 416 7.00 27.77 3.35
CA PRO A 416 7.32 29.18 3.57
C PRO A 416 8.36 29.66 2.55
N GLY A 417 8.22 30.91 2.08
CA GLY A 417 9.19 31.52 1.16
C GLY A 417 10.59 31.61 1.79
N MET A 418 11.62 31.49 0.93
CA MET A 418 13.03 31.49 1.36
C MET A 418 13.40 32.74 2.16
N ASP A 419 12.89 33.91 1.77
CA ASP A 419 13.16 35.16 2.47
C ASP A 419 12.56 35.19 3.88
N TRP A 420 11.43 34.54 4.06
CA TRP A 420 10.84 34.35 5.38
C TRP A 420 11.72 33.42 6.26
N ILE A 421 12.19 32.30 5.71
CA ILE A 421 13.06 31.35 6.42
C ILE A 421 14.36 32.01 6.85
N LYS A 422 15.00 32.81 5.98
CA LYS A 422 16.24 33.54 6.28
C LYS A 422 16.12 34.47 7.48
N GLY A 423 14.96 35.12 7.63
CA GLY A 423 14.70 36.04 8.70
C GLY A 423 14.32 35.42 10.04
N HIS A 424 14.09 34.12 10.08
CA HIS A 424 13.52 33.45 11.24
C HIS A 424 14.40 32.31 11.78
N THR A 425 14.44 32.19 13.11
CA THR A 425 15.09 31.05 13.78
C THR A 425 14.29 29.78 13.52
N GLY A 426 14.99 28.70 13.17
CA GLY A 426 14.43 27.35 13.00
C GLY A 426 14.84 26.42 14.14
N LEU A 427 14.08 25.32 14.24
CA LEU A 427 14.43 24.14 15.06
C LEU A 427 14.71 22.96 14.13
N TYR A 428 15.91 22.40 14.20
CA TYR A 428 16.23 21.17 13.49
C TYR A 428 15.87 19.97 14.35
N VAL A 429 15.15 19.02 13.77
CA VAL A 429 14.74 17.76 14.42
C VAL A 429 15.15 16.62 13.49
N ALA A 430 16.14 15.85 13.87
CA ALA A 430 16.65 14.76 13.06
C ALA A 430 16.82 13.47 13.86
N ARG A 431 16.47 12.35 13.22
CA ARG A 431 16.73 11.02 13.75
C ARG A 431 18.23 10.72 13.67
N GLU A 432 18.82 10.15 14.72
CA GLU A 432 20.20 9.71 14.73
C GLU A 432 20.37 8.26 14.23
N PRO A 433 21.42 7.92 13.43
CA PRO A 433 22.37 8.86 12.85
C PRO A 433 21.75 9.78 11.79
N ASP A 434 22.16 11.05 11.80
CA ASP A 434 21.67 12.05 10.87
C ASP A 434 22.24 11.83 9.46
N ASN A 435 21.39 11.56 8.49
CA ASN A 435 21.77 11.35 7.10
C ASN A 435 21.79 12.66 6.27
N GLY A 436 21.66 13.82 6.92
CA GLY A 436 21.53 15.13 6.27
C GLY A 436 22.85 15.79 5.86
N SER A 437 23.99 15.14 6.06
CA SER A 437 25.31 15.76 5.85
C SER A 437 25.55 16.46 4.51
N PRO A 438 25.07 15.98 3.34
CA PRO A 438 25.28 16.69 2.08
C PRO A 438 24.62 18.07 2.03
N VAL A 439 23.43 18.19 2.63
CA VAL A 439 22.66 19.46 2.65
C VAL A 439 23.37 20.52 3.52
N TRP A 440 23.94 20.08 4.65
CA TRP A 440 24.61 20.98 5.59
C TRP A 440 25.90 21.56 5.03
N ASN A 441 26.59 20.83 4.12
CA ASN A 441 27.80 21.32 3.47
C ASN A 441 27.54 22.45 2.46
N GLU A 442 26.30 22.60 2.03
CA GLU A 442 25.86 23.60 1.03
C GLU A 442 25.14 24.80 1.69
N THR A 443 25.05 24.83 3.03
CA THR A 443 24.32 25.87 3.76
C THR A 443 25.26 26.66 4.69
N THR A 444 24.98 27.95 4.89
CA THR A 444 25.66 28.81 5.87
C THR A 444 25.04 28.76 7.27
N ALA A 445 24.20 27.77 7.54
CA ALA A 445 23.46 27.67 8.79
C ALA A 445 24.37 27.42 9.99
N LEU A 446 24.19 28.21 11.03
CA LEU A 446 24.75 27.90 12.35
C LEU A 446 23.80 26.94 13.09
N ARG A 447 24.28 25.73 13.39
CA ARG A 447 23.60 24.71 14.18
C ARG A 447 24.11 24.76 15.61
N THR A 448 23.21 24.97 16.57
CA THR A 448 23.55 24.93 18.00
C THR A 448 22.81 23.76 18.63
N PRO A 449 23.52 22.71 19.11
CA PRO A 449 22.91 21.59 19.80
C PRO A 449 22.10 22.03 21.03
N LEU A 450 20.92 21.46 21.23
CA LEU A 450 20.05 21.74 22.37
C LEU A 450 19.90 20.52 23.26
N GLU A 451 19.34 19.43 22.71
CA GLU A 451 19.12 18.19 23.45
C GLU A 451 19.00 16.96 22.54
N ARG A 452 19.12 15.79 23.15
CA ARG A 452 18.78 14.50 22.54
C ARG A 452 17.51 13.96 23.19
N VAL A 453 16.61 13.45 22.39
CA VAL A 453 15.31 12.91 22.82
C VAL A 453 15.21 11.45 22.40
N GLU A 454 15.02 10.57 23.34
CA GLU A 454 14.73 9.17 23.07
C GLU A 454 13.25 9.01 22.77
N ARG A 455 12.95 8.37 21.63
CA ARG A 455 11.62 7.89 21.31
C ARG A 455 11.48 6.47 21.80
N SER A 456 10.62 6.23 22.74
CA SER A 456 10.44 4.92 23.36
C SER A 456 9.01 4.40 23.17
N TRP A 457 8.88 3.08 23.15
CA TRP A 457 7.61 2.36 23.06
C TRP A 457 7.61 1.22 24.07
N ARG A 458 6.64 1.23 24.99
CA ARG A 458 6.48 0.18 26.03
C ARG A 458 7.82 -0.17 26.70
N GLY A 459 8.59 0.85 27.11
CA GLY A 459 9.86 0.72 27.82
C GLY A 459 11.09 0.40 26.97
N VAL A 460 10.94 0.26 25.65
CA VAL A 460 12.06 0.04 24.72
C VAL A 460 12.35 1.31 23.93
N VAL A 461 13.61 1.77 23.96
CA VAL A 461 14.09 2.88 23.14
C VAL A 461 14.14 2.42 21.67
N MET A 462 13.36 3.05 20.83
CA MET A 462 13.24 2.73 19.41
C MET A 462 14.26 3.51 18.58
N ASP A 463 14.33 4.82 18.78
CA ASP A 463 15.22 5.76 18.11
C ASP A 463 15.62 6.90 19.03
N THR A 464 16.67 7.63 18.66
CA THR A 464 17.09 8.88 19.29
C THR A 464 17.00 10.00 18.27
N TYR A 465 16.58 11.19 18.72
CA TYR A 465 16.46 12.40 17.90
C TYR A 465 17.36 13.49 18.46
N ALA A 466 18.10 14.16 17.60
CA ALA A 466 18.81 15.38 17.93
C ALA A 466 17.90 16.58 17.67
N LEU A 467 17.84 17.52 18.63
CA LEU A 467 17.19 18.82 18.50
C LEU A 467 18.27 19.92 18.53
N GLU A 468 18.28 20.78 17.51
CA GLU A 468 19.28 21.83 17.36
C GLU A 468 18.61 23.15 16.94
N LYS A 469 19.12 24.27 17.42
CA LYS A 469 18.72 25.61 16.97
C LYS A 469 19.40 25.94 15.65
N LEU A 470 18.62 26.45 14.69
CA LEU A 470 19.12 26.93 13.39
C LEU A 470 19.04 28.43 13.30
N THR A 471 20.15 29.07 12.95
CA THR A 471 20.19 30.53 12.68
C THR A 471 20.98 30.80 11.41
N GLY A 472 20.62 31.87 10.68
CA GLY A 472 21.31 32.30 9.48
C GLY A 472 21.24 31.33 8.30
N TRP A 473 20.25 30.46 8.25
CA TRP A 473 20.16 29.42 7.24
C TRP A 473 19.50 29.89 5.95
N THR A 474 20.13 29.55 4.83
CA THR A 474 19.62 29.75 3.47
C THR A 474 19.59 28.42 2.74
N PRO A 475 18.56 27.57 2.95
CA PRO A 475 18.49 26.33 2.22
C PRO A 475 18.21 26.57 0.74
N GLN A 476 18.85 25.82 -0.14
CA GLN A 476 18.35 25.64 -1.48
C GLN A 476 17.17 24.66 -1.41
N LEU A 477 15.95 25.16 -1.31
CA LEU A 477 14.74 24.34 -1.25
C LEU A 477 14.43 23.63 -2.58
N SER A 478 15.03 24.08 -3.67
CA SER A 478 15.00 23.40 -4.97
C SER A 478 16.43 23.18 -5.43
N PRO A 479 16.97 21.97 -5.36
CA PRO A 479 18.27 21.72 -5.97
C PRO A 479 18.16 22.03 -7.46
N PRO A 480 19.17 22.67 -8.09
CA PRO A 480 19.19 22.87 -9.52
C PRO A 480 19.06 21.51 -10.23
N PRO A 481 18.55 21.46 -11.48
CA PRO A 481 18.35 20.22 -12.24
C PRO A 481 19.58 19.31 -12.33
N ASP A 482 20.79 19.90 -12.26
CA ASP A 482 22.08 19.22 -12.34
C ASP A 482 22.66 18.83 -10.96
N SER A 483 21.96 19.11 -9.88
CA SER A 483 22.39 18.76 -8.52
C SER A 483 22.55 17.24 -8.38
N PRO A 484 23.61 16.76 -7.67
CA PRO A 484 23.75 15.34 -7.32
C PRO A 484 22.55 14.80 -6.53
N PHE A 485 21.70 15.65 -5.95
CA PHE A 485 20.41 15.28 -5.34
C PHE A 485 19.37 14.82 -6.36
N PHE A 486 19.45 15.22 -7.62
CA PHE A 486 18.73 14.64 -8.75
C PHE A 486 19.37 13.34 -9.26
N ARG A 487 20.64 13.07 -8.94
CA ARG A 487 21.22 11.76 -9.18
C ARG A 487 20.67 10.81 -8.13
N TRP A 488 19.68 10.08 -8.55
CA TRP A 488 19.01 9.03 -7.83
C TRP A 488 20.03 8.09 -7.17
N ARG A 489 20.44 8.40 -5.94
CA ARG A 489 20.96 7.35 -5.08
C ARG A 489 19.75 6.48 -4.76
N VAL A 490 19.65 5.39 -5.46
CA VAL A 490 18.85 4.25 -5.05
C VAL A 490 19.20 4.03 -3.58
N LEU A 491 18.23 4.23 -2.69
CA LEU A 491 18.35 3.84 -1.31
C LEU A 491 18.56 2.33 -1.33
N ALA A 492 19.81 1.91 -1.22
CA ALA A 492 20.20 0.53 -1.00
C ALA A 492 19.70 0.07 0.38
#